data_fa28e26a5d834ee1c21e076205d0a2d2
#
_entry.id   fa28e26a5d834ee1c21e076205d0a2d2
#
_cell.length_a   1.000
_cell.length_b   1.000
_cell.length_c   1.000
_cell.angle_alpha   90.00
_cell.angle_beta   90.00
_cell.angle_gamma   90.00
#
_symmetry.space_group_name_H-M   'P 1'
#
loop_
_entity.id
_entity.type
_entity.pdbx_description
1 polymer ?
#
loop_
_entity_poly.entity_id
_entity_poly.type
_entity_poly.pdbx_seq_one_letter_code
_entity_poly.pdbx_strand_id
1 'polypeptide(L)'
;MTGFEHLLKSYDVGDELDAIASSDPPAYLRRCFAEGVSSPELSFARVQQITVCIMVLDSILNDRDYESFEPELVADWRAHYGRHCAQLTDAAIAALRRALRDMRNQDAAAAAELEELEHRLAPA
;
A
#
# COMPACT_ATOMS: atom_id res chain seq x y z
N MET A 1 17.52 -1.09 4.08
CA MET A 1 16.66 -2.15 3.56
C MET A 1 15.50 -1.58 2.79
N THR A 2 15.38 -2.00 1.60
CA THR A 2 14.20 -1.65 0.84
C THR A 2 13.01 -2.42 1.34
N GLY A 3 12.12 -2.67 1.20
CA GLY A 3 11.05 -3.56 1.57
C GLY A 3 10.37 -4.00 0.30
N PHE A 4 9.95 -5.22 0.30
CA PHE A 4 9.03 -5.72 -0.72
C PHE A 4 9.62 -5.73 -2.13
N GLU A 5 10.89 -6.09 -2.23
CA GLU A 5 11.58 -6.14 -3.52
C GLU A 5 10.92 -7.09 -4.51
N HIS A 6 10.46 -8.24 -4.03
CA HIS A 6 9.79 -9.20 -4.89
C HIS A 6 8.45 -8.65 -5.39
N LEU A 7 7.64 -8.11 -4.47
CA LEU A 7 6.34 -7.55 -4.83
C LEU A 7 6.47 -6.39 -5.82
N LEU A 8 7.48 -5.54 -5.63
CA LEU A 8 7.62 -4.33 -6.44
C LEU A 8 8.57 -4.51 -7.62
N LYS A 9 8.96 -5.74 -7.92
CA LYS A 9 9.82 -6.03 -9.06
C LYS A 9 9.20 -5.51 -10.34
N SER A 10 9.96 -4.72 -11.08
CA SER A 10 9.53 -4.11 -12.35
C SER A 10 8.33 -3.18 -12.24
N TYR A 11 7.99 -2.72 -11.04
CA TYR A 11 6.89 -1.78 -10.84
C TYR A 11 7.45 -0.37 -10.65
N ASP A 12 6.84 0.58 -11.33
CA ASP A 12 7.26 1.99 -11.22
C ASP A 12 6.59 2.65 -10.04
N VAL A 13 7.24 2.57 -8.89
CA VAL A 13 6.73 3.16 -7.65
C VAL A 13 6.60 4.68 -7.79
N GLY A 14 7.56 5.31 -8.48
CA GLY A 14 7.52 6.76 -8.70
C GLY A 14 6.29 7.20 -9.45
N ASP A 15 5.91 6.48 -10.51
CA ASP A 15 4.70 6.79 -11.26
C ASP A 15 3.46 6.66 -10.39
N GLU A 16 3.41 5.64 -9.53
CA GLU A 16 2.27 5.46 -8.63
C GLU A 16 2.19 6.60 -7.63
N LEU A 17 3.33 7.03 -7.07
CA LEU A 17 3.37 8.16 -6.15
C LEU A 17 2.92 9.46 -6.83
N ASP A 18 3.33 9.66 -8.08
CA ASP A 18 2.89 10.82 -8.86
C ASP A 18 1.39 10.81 -9.09
N ALA A 19 0.82 9.65 -9.38
CA ALA A 19 -0.61 9.50 -9.56
C ALA A 19 -1.37 9.83 -8.28
N ILE A 20 -0.88 9.37 -7.13
CA ILE A 20 -1.47 9.69 -5.84
C ILE A 20 -1.39 11.20 -5.56
N ALA A 21 -0.22 11.79 -5.81
CA ALA A 21 0.01 13.21 -5.56
C ALA A 21 -0.83 14.12 -6.47
N SER A 22 -1.12 13.65 -7.69
CA SER A 22 -1.91 14.42 -8.66
C SER A 22 -3.41 14.33 -8.41
N SER A 23 -3.82 13.49 -7.46
CA SER A 23 -5.22 13.29 -7.11
C SER A 23 -5.45 13.77 -5.67
N ASP A 24 -6.59 13.45 -5.10
CA ASP A 24 -6.82 13.57 -3.66
C ASP A 24 -6.27 12.29 -3.01
N PRO A 25 -5.13 12.35 -2.30
CA PRO A 25 -4.50 11.14 -1.77
C PRO A 25 -5.43 10.23 -0.94
N PRO A 26 -6.19 10.71 0.04
CA PRO A 26 -7.10 9.82 0.77
C PRO A 26 -8.14 9.17 -0.12
N ALA A 27 -8.69 9.90 -1.08
CA ALA A 27 -9.70 9.35 -1.99
C ALA A 27 -9.08 8.31 -2.92
N TYR A 28 -7.86 8.57 -3.40
CA TYR A 28 -7.13 7.63 -4.24
C TYR A 28 -6.89 6.30 -3.50
N LEU A 29 -6.40 6.40 -2.26
CA LEU A 29 -6.15 5.21 -1.45
C LEU A 29 -7.43 4.44 -1.17
N ARG A 30 -8.49 5.15 -0.81
CA ARG A 30 -9.78 4.52 -0.52
C ARG A 30 -10.30 3.74 -1.73
N ARG A 31 -10.22 4.35 -2.91
CA ARG A 31 -10.67 3.69 -4.14
C ARG A 31 -9.84 2.46 -4.46
N CYS A 32 -8.52 2.55 -4.30
CA CYS A 32 -7.63 1.44 -4.54
C CYS A 32 -8.00 0.24 -3.64
N PHE A 33 -8.21 0.48 -2.36
CA PHE A 33 -8.55 -0.58 -1.43
C PHE A 33 -9.92 -1.18 -1.73
N ALA A 34 -10.90 -0.36 -2.04
CA ALA A 34 -12.24 -0.82 -2.36
C ALA A 34 -12.25 -1.68 -3.63
N GLU A 35 -11.54 -1.25 -4.66
CA GLU A 35 -11.44 -1.99 -5.91
C GLU A 35 -10.71 -3.32 -5.70
N GLY A 36 -9.68 -3.32 -4.85
CA GLY A 36 -8.95 -4.54 -4.51
C GLY A 36 -9.85 -5.59 -3.86
N VAL A 37 -10.72 -5.17 -2.96
CA VAL A 37 -11.65 -6.09 -2.28
C VAL A 37 -12.73 -6.59 -3.22
N SER A 38 -13.25 -5.73 -4.09
CA SER A 38 -14.40 -6.07 -4.93
C SER A 38 -14.05 -6.77 -6.23
N SER A 39 -12.78 -6.79 -6.63
CA SER A 39 -12.37 -7.43 -7.89
C SER A 39 -12.56 -8.94 -7.85
N PRO A 40 -13.11 -9.57 -8.91
CA PRO A 40 -13.24 -11.03 -8.94
C PRO A 40 -11.88 -11.73 -8.91
N GLU A 41 -10.91 -11.17 -9.60
CA GLU A 41 -9.54 -11.65 -9.61
C GLU A 41 -8.59 -10.47 -9.46
N LEU A 42 -7.47 -10.69 -8.76
CA LEU A 42 -6.41 -9.69 -8.66
C LEU A 42 -5.25 -10.07 -9.55
N SER A 43 -4.93 -9.21 -10.52
CA SER A 43 -3.70 -9.36 -11.28
C SER A 43 -2.51 -9.02 -10.39
N PHE A 44 -1.32 -9.48 -10.75
CA PHE A 44 -0.12 -9.13 -10.01
C PHE A 44 0.10 -7.61 -10.00
N ALA A 45 -0.19 -6.94 -11.11
CA ALA A 45 -0.09 -5.47 -11.19
C ALA A 45 -1.01 -4.80 -10.18
N ARG A 46 -2.21 -5.32 -9.97
CA ARG A 46 -3.14 -4.78 -8.99
C ARG A 46 -2.63 -5.02 -7.56
N VAL A 47 -2.04 -6.19 -7.30
CA VAL A 47 -1.41 -6.46 -6.01
C VAL A 47 -0.27 -5.49 -5.76
N GLN A 48 0.53 -5.19 -6.76
CA GLN A 48 1.60 -4.20 -6.66
C GLN A 48 1.05 -2.81 -6.31
N GLN A 49 -0.02 -2.41 -6.97
CA GLN A 49 -0.67 -1.12 -6.69
C GLN A 49 -1.18 -1.05 -5.25
N ILE A 50 -1.84 -2.09 -4.79
CA ILE A 50 -2.33 -2.18 -3.42
C ILE A 50 -1.14 -2.07 -2.45
N THR A 51 -0.04 -2.76 -2.75
CA THR A 51 1.16 -2.73 -1.91
C THR A 51 1.69 -1.31 -1.74
N VAL A 52 1.83 -0.57 -2.84
CA VAL A 52 2.33 0.82 -2.76
C VAL A 52 1.37 1.69 -1.97
N CYS A 53 0.07 1.55 -2.19
CA CYS A 53 -0.93 2.33 -1.45
C CYS A 53 -0.86 2.05 0.06
N ILE A 54 -0.66 0.80 0.44
CA ILE A 54 -0.51 0.44 1.86
C ILE A 54 0.79 0.99 2.43
N MET A 55 1.88 0.96 1.66
CA MET A 55 3.15 1.56 2.09
C MET A 55 2.99 3.06 2.33
N VAL A 56 2.25 3.75 1.46
CA VAL A 56 1.96 5.18 1.65
C VAL A 56 1.17 5.38 2.95
N LEU A 57 0.15 4.58 3.18
CA LEU A 57 -0.65 4.68 4.39
C LEU A 57 0.20 4.43 5.64
N ASP A 58 1.05 3.40 5.62
CA ASP A 58 1.95 3.08 6.72
C ASP A 58 2.94 4.21 6.99
N SER A 59 3.49 4.82 5.94
CA SER A 59 4.39 5.96 6.09
C SER A 59 3.70 7.13 6.76
N ILE A 60 2.47 7.41 6.38
CA ILE A 60 1.71 8.53 6.92
C ILE A 60 1.32 8.29 8.38
N LEU A 61 0.83 7.10 8.69
CA LEU A 61 0.27 6.81 10.01
C LEU A 61 1.33 6.41 11.03
N ASN A 62 2.38 5.72 10.61
CA ASN A 62 3.36 5.13 11.52
C ASN A 62 4.75 5.73 11.41
N ASP A 63 4.89 6.81 10.63
CA ASP A 63 6.17 7.50 10.43
C ASP A 63 7.28 6.55 9.97
N ARG A 64 6.93 5.62 9.09
CA ARG A 64 7.88 4.64 8.60
C ARG A 64 8.53 5.12 7.31
N ASP A 65 9.84 5.00 7.23
CA ASP A 65 10.60 5.36 6.05
C ASP A 65 10.65 4.22 5.06
N TYR A 66 10.39 4.53 3.80
CA TYR A 66 10.63 3.62 2.68
C TYR A 66 11.59 4.30 1.72
N GLU A 67 12.53 3.54 1.22
CA GLU A 67 13.61 4.05 0.38
C GLU A 67 13.11 4.80 -0.85
N SER A 68 12.00 4.35 -1.42
CA SER A 68 11.44 4.94 -2.62
C SER A 68 10.65 6.23 -2.37
N PHE A 69 10.44 6.59 -1.11
CA PHE A 69 9.58 7.72 -0.75
C PHE A 69 10.42 8.91 -0.31
N GLU A 70 10.12 10.08 -0.84
CA GLU A 70 10.77 11.31 -0.41
C GLU A 70 10.23 11.74 0.95
N PRO A 71 11.09 11.97 1.96
CA PRO A 71 10.64 12.34 3.29
C PRO A 71 9.76 13.59 3.34
N GLU A 72 10.06 14.58 2.50
CA GLU A 72 9.28 15.81 2.46
C GLU A 72 7.87 15.57 1.97
N LEU A 73 7.71 14.70 0.97
CA LEU A 73 6.40 14.36 0.43
C LEU A 73 5.55 13.66 1.49
N VAL A 74 6.14 12.71 2.19
CA VAL A 74 5.44 11.97 3.24
C VAL A 74 5.06 12.91 4.39
N ALA A 75 5.97 13.81 4.78
CA ALA A 75 5.70 14.78 5.84
C ALA A 75 4.54 15.70 5.46
N ASP A 76 4.52 16.15 4.21
CA ASP A 76 3.45 17.00 3.71
C ASP A 76 2.10 16.26 3.73
N TRP A 77 2.09 15.03 3.25
CA TRP A 77 0.87 14.21 3.27
C TRP A 77 0.39 13.95 4.70
N ARG A 78 1.30 13.69 5.64
CA ARG A 78 0.95 13.49 7.04
C ARG A 78 0.30 14.73 7.62
N ALA A 79 0.88 15.90 7.33
CA ALA A 79 0.35 17.16 7.84
C ALA A 79 -1.05 17.46 7.29
N HIS A 80 -1.28 17.19 6.00
CA HIS A 80 -2.54 17.55 5.36
C HIS A 80 -3.60 16.45 5.43
N TYR A 81 -3.20 15.18 5.43
CA TYR A 81 -4.13 14.07 5.25
C TYR A 81 -4.09 13.01 6.34
N GLY A 82 -3.24 13.18 7.36
CA GLY A 82 -3.07 12.15 8.39
C GLY A 82 -4.38 11.73 9.04
N ARG A 83 -5.22 12.70 9.35
CA ARG A 83 -6.51 12.44 10.00
C ARG A 83 -7.45 11.64 9.09
N HIS A 84 -7.49 11.98 7.82
CA HIS A 84 -8.32 11.26 6.85
C HIS A 84 -7.78 9.86 6.60
N CYS A 85 -6.46 9.73 6.50
CA CYS A 85 -5.83 8.44 6.28
C CYS A 85 -6.01 7.49 7.45
N ALA A 86 -6.10 8.00 8.67
CA ALA A 86 -6.32 7.16 9.84
C ALA A 86 -7.62 6.35 9.75
N GLN A 87 -8.59 6.84 8.98
CA GLN A 87 -9.86 6.15 8.79
C GLN A 87 -9.80 5.04 7.73
N LEU A 88 -8.67 4.90 7.04
CA LEU A 88 -8.52 3.93 5.95
C LEU A 88 -7.89 2.61 6.38
N THR A 89 -7.49 2.49 7.64
CA THR A 89 -6.76 1.30 8.12
C THR A 89 -7.54 0.00 7.87
N ASP A 90 -8.83 -0.01 8.22
CA ASP A 90 -9.63 -1.22 8.03
C ASP A 90 -9.77 -1.59 6.56
N ALA A 91 -9.98 -0.61 5.70
CA ALA A 91 -10.08 -0.84 4.25
C ALA A 91 -8.76 -1.36 3.70
N ALA A 92 -7.65 -0.81 4.16
CA ALA A 92 -6.31 -1.24 3.74
C ALA A 92 -6.04 -2.68 4.16
N ILE A 93 -6.38 -3.03 5.40
CA ILE A 93 -6.19 -4.39 5.89
C ILE A 93 -7.05 -5.38 5.11
N ALA A 94 -8.29 -5.02 4.79
CA ALA A 94 -9.17 -5.88 4.00
C ALA A 94 -8.57 -6.15 2.62
N ALA A 95 -8.07 -5.10 1.94
CA ALA A 95 -7.44 -5.26 0.63
C ALA A 95 -6.16 -6.09 0.73
N LEU A 96 -5.37 -5.86 1.76
CA LEU A 96 -4.13 -6.59 2.00
C LEU A 96 -4.40 -8.08 2.20
N ARG A 97 -5.37 -8.42 3.02
CA ARG A 97 -5.74 -9.82 3.29
C ARG A 97 -6.30 -10.50 2.05
N ARG A 98 -7.03 -9.76 1.22
CA ARG A 98 -7.50 -10.29 -0.06
C ARG A 98 -6.31 -10.62 -0.96
N ALA A 99 -5.37 -9.71 -1.09
CA ALA A 99 -4.16 -9.92 -1.89
C ALA A 99 -3.34 -11.09 -1.34
N LEU A 100 -3.19 -11.15 -0.03
CA LEU A 100 -2.45 -12.22 0.63
C LEU A 100 -3.08 -13.58 0.36
N ARG A 101 -4.39 -13.67 0.47
CA ARG A 101 -5.11 -14.92 0.19
C ARG A 101 -4.87 -15.39 -1.24
N ASP A 102 -4.94 -14.45 -2.21
CA ASP A 102 -4.75 -14.80 -3.61
C ASP A 102 -3.30 -15.19 -3.92
N MET A 103 -2.34 -14.54 -3.25
CA MET A 103 -0.92 -14.81 -3.50
C MET A 103 -0.42 -16.09 -2.83
N ARG A 104 -1.04 -16.55 -1.76
CA ARG A 104 -0.58 -17.75 -1.04
C ARG A 104 -0.48 -18.98 -1.94
N ASN A 105 -1.35 -19.07 -2.93
CA ASN A 105 -1.36 -20.22 -3.86
C ASN A 105 -0.61 -19.94 -5.15
N GLN A 106 -0.30 -18.68 -5.44
CA GLN A 106 0.30 -18.29 -6.73
C GLN A 106 1.76 -17.90 -6.58
N ASP A 107 2.13 -17.25 -5.49
CA ASP A 107 3.46 -16.68 -5.31
C ASP A 107 3.77 -16.56 -3.83
N ALA A 108 4.42 -17.59 -3.30
CA ALA A 108 4.72 -17.65 -1.87
C ALA A 108 5.64 -16.53 -1.41
N ALA A 109 6.56 -16.07 -2.27
CA ALA A 109 7.46 -14.97 -1.91
C ALA A 109 6.69 -13.66 -1.78
N ALA A 110 5.73 -13.41 -2.67
CA ALA A 110 4.87 -12.24 -2.58
C ALA A 110 4.00 -12.32 -1.32
N ALA A 111 3.46 -13.50 -1.01
CA ALA A 111 2.66 -13.69 0.20
C ALA A 111 3.46 -13.38 1.46
N ALA A 112 4.71 -13.81 1.53
CA ALA A 112 5.56 -13.53 2.69
C ALA A 112 5.79 -12.04 2.89
N GLU A 113 5.99 -11.30 1.79
CA GLU A 113 6.17 -9.85 1.87
C GLU A 113 4.88 -9.15 2.29
N LEU A 114 3.73 -9.63 1.81
CA LEU A 114 2.44 -9.07 2.22
C LEU A 114 2.18 -9.31 3.71
N GLU A 115 2.56 -10.47 4.25
CA GLU A 115 2.44 -10.74 5.67
C GLU A 115 3.26 -9.75 6.49
N GLU A 116 4.48 -9.46 6.05
CA GLU A 116 5.31 -8.47 6.74
C GLU A 116 4.68 -7.08 6.68
N LEU A 117 4.11 -6.72 5.54
CA LEU A 117 3.44 -5.43 5.40
C LEU A 117 2.23 -5.33 6.34
N GLU A 118 1.49 -6.41 6.51
CA GLU A 118 0.38 -6.44 7.46
C GLU A 118 0.86 -6.18 8.88
N HIS A 119 1.98 -6.78 9.28
CA HIS A 119 2.55 -6.53 10.60
C HIS A 119 2.97 -5.07 10.80
N ARG A 120 3.47 -4.44 9.75
CA ARG A 120 3.86 -3.03 9.83
C ARG A 120 2.66 -2.11 9.96
N LEU A 121 1.61 -2.38 9.19
CA LEU A 121 0.42 -1.51 9.16
C LEU A 121 -0.42 -1.66 10.42
N ALA A 122 -0.53 -2.85 10.95
CA ALA A 122 -1.35 -3.14 12.12
C ALA A 122 -0.55 -3.90 13.16
N PRO A 123 0.45 -3.26 13.79
CA PRO A 123 1.21 -3.93 14.84
C PRO A 123 0.30 -4.24 16.02
N ALA A 124 0.42 -5.45 16.50
CA ALA A 124 -0.39 -5.90 17.63
C ALA A 124 0.01 -5.19 18.92
#